data_6a90a32970c068efc2f53447a597f1ee
#
_entry.id   6a90a32970c068efc2f53447a597f1ee
#
_cell.length_a   1.000
_cell.length_b   1.000
_cell.length_c   1.000
_cell.angle_alpha   90.00
_cell.angle_beta   90.00
_cell.angle_gamma   90.00
#
_symmetry.space_group_name_H-M   'P 1'
#
loop_
_entity.id
_entity.type
_entity.pdbx_description
1 polymer ?
#
loop_
_entity_poly.entity_id
_entity_poly.type
_entity_poly.pdbx_seq_one_letter_code
_entity_poly.pdbx_strand_id
1 'polypeptide(L)'
;LRRQRQMCIRDRLYSVRCFNLNSWNITYAGWCLYIIVLYFFTVKLFNYRKIIRQHLSFKSDIDKLMLLPLGTIIPCWLVQSQSPIDSLKALCPHFIWLIYYLLHIWKPSEKRLLYLLGVMAIIVFFIQIIQQFTYPIVVCGTFDENEMLRKGLLEDVEIRNGLYRFRLNTNGIFTMIILFYVWGRMKTKMMMKYFIVFIILLASIYLSLTRQLIVTSLVTLILFSFCGKGIKTKIASFLFLFFLSIVLWIYFEQLFGEFIETTSSSTSEDNIRILSAIYFGTNTIMNPLTLFLGNGFPKNDTIYGRFLDDLADYWGFFPEDVGFIGYMYFYGLLYVIAYFRLAYKVLLVYRKYVPTYIKMFVVATGLISIMIYPLAGIMNYLVWSILLYICDLHIIKSSL
;
A
#
# COMPACT_ATOMS: atom_id res chain seq x y z
N LEU A 1 13.81 23.28 -15.94
CA LEU A 1 12.45 22.72 -15.81
C LEU A 1 12.41 21.25 -16.21
N ARG A 2 12.93 20.84 -17.39
CA ARG A 2 12.96 19.42 -17.84
C ARG A 2 13.81 18.51 -16.91
N ARG A 3 14.97 18.95 -16.43
CA ARG A 3 15.82 18.20 -15.50
C ARG A 3 15.20 18.07 -14.10
N GLN A 4 14.48 19.08 -13.62
CA GLN A 4 13.74 19.01 -12.35
C GLN A 4 12.55 18.04 -12.43
N ARG A 5 11.81 18.02 -13.56
CA ARG A 5 10.74 17.02 -13.78
C ARG A 5 11.24 15.59 -13.77
N GLN A 6 12.40 15.29 -14.36
CA GLN A 6 13.03 13.97 -14.34
C GLN A 6 13.44 13.53 -12.93
N MET A 7 13.84 14.46 -12.04
CA MET A 7 14.12 14.13 -10.63
C MET A 7 12.87 13.73 -9.87
N CYS A 8 11.73 14.42 -10.05
CA CYS A 8 10.50 14.15 -9.30
C CYS A 8 9.86 12.79 -9.63
N ILE A 9 9.92 12.34 -10.89
CA ILE A 9 9.37 11.05 -11.31
C ILE A 9 10.26 9.90 -10.83
N ARG A 10 11.56 10.07 -10.90
CA ARG A 10 12.56 9.11 -10.40
C ARG A 10 12.41 8.80 -8.92
N ASP A 11 11.88 9.75 -8.16
CA ASP A 11 11.66 9.65 -6.72
C ASP A 11 10.39 8.90 -6.33
N ARG A 12 9.41 8.73 -7.23
CA ARG A 12 8.14 8.03 -6.93
C ARG A 12 8.29 6.53 -6.74
N LEU A 13 9.27 5.90 -7.40
CA LEU A 13 9.40 4.45 -7.44
C LEU A 13 10.24 3.84 -6.31
N TYR A 14 11.05 4.63 -5.60
CA TYR A 14 12.11 4.09 -4.74
C TYR A 14 12.17 4.67 -3.33
N SER A 15 11.08 5.17 -2.80
CA SER A 15 11.19 5.92 -1.57
C SER A 15 10.85 5.14 -0.31
N VAL A 16 11.88 4.65 0.36
CA VAL A 16 11.91 4.51 1.82
C VAL A 16 12.15 5.92 2.40
N ARG A 17 11.22 6.86 2.14
CA ARG A 17 11.34 8.24 2.60
C ARG A 17 10.64 8.42 3.94
N CYS A 18 11.11 7.73 5.00
CA CYS A 18 10.75 8.15 6.35
C CYS A 18 11.46 9.45 6.75
N PHE A 19 12.67 9.67 6.21
CA PHE A 19 13.48 10.86 6.51
C PHE A 19 14.11 11.36 5.21
N ASN A 20 13.86 12.62 4.87
CA ASN A 20 14.53 13.29 3.76
C ASN A 20 15.96 13.64 4.20
N LEU A 21 16.82 12.63 4.26
CA LEU A 21 18.25 12.84 4.42
C LEU A 21 18.78 13.32 3.08
N ASN A 22 18.83 14.63 2.88
CA ASN A 22 19.22 15.31 1.64
C ASN A 22 20.58 14.90 1.05
N SER A 23 21.39 14.14 1.78
CA SER A 23 22.71 13.68 1.39
C SER A 23 22.78 12.25 0.86
N TRP A 24 21.73 11.44 1.02
CA TRP A 24 21.74 10.04 0.58
C TRP A 24 20.87 9.88 -0.66
N ASN A 25 21.48 9.44 -1.74
CA ASN A 25 20.76 9.06 -2.94
C ASN A 25 19.91 7.81 -2.61
N ILE A 26 18.61 8.00 -2.45
CA ILE A 26 17.63 6.99 -2.01
C ILE A 26 17.64 5.74 -2.90
N THR A 27 18.04 5.90 -4.15
CA THR A 27 18.25 4.80 -5.08
C THR A 27 19.29 3.80 -4.53
N TYR A 28 20.40 4.29 -3.99
CA TYR A 28 21.43 3.42 -3.41
C TYR A 28 20.96 2.75 -2.11
N ALA A 29 20.20 3.43 -1.28
CA ALA A 29 19.63 2.82 -0.07
C ALA A 29 18.68 1.67 -0.41
N GLY A 30 17.83 1.83 -1.45
CA GLY A 30 17.00 0.75 -1.99
C GLY A 30 17.83 -0.43 -2.49
N TRP A 31 18.86 -0.19 -3.28
CA TRP A 31 19.75 -1.25 -3.76
C TRP A 31 20.49 -1.95 -2.62
N CYS A 32 20.97 -1.21 -1.61
CA CYS A 32 21.57 -1.82 -0.41
C CYS A 32 20.59 -2.74 0.30
N LEU A 33 19.32 -2.34 0.44
CA LEU A 33 18.29 -3.18 1.03
C LEU A 33 18.09 -4.47 0.24
N TYR A 34 18.00 -4.39 -1.09
CA TYR A 34 17.87 -5.59 -1.95
C TYR A 34 19.09 -6.50 -1.84
N ILE A 35 20.29 -5.94 -1.89
CA ILE A 35 21.53 -6.70 -1.75
C ILE A 35 21.57 -7.39 -0.38
N ILE A 36 21.19 -6.69 0.69
CA ILE A 36 21.14 -7.26 2.04
C ILE A 36 20.11 -8.39 2.10
N VAL A 37 18.90 -8.18 1.59
CA VAL A 37 17.86 -9.23 1.56
C VAL A 37 18.32 -10.43 0.74
N LEU A 38 18.90 -10.20 -0.44
CA LEU A 38 19.39 -11.25 -1.32
C LEU A 38 20.57 -12.01 -0.67
N TYR A 39 21.54 -11.29 -0.08
CA TYR A 39 22.66 -11.88 0.64
C TYR A 39 22.19 -12.75 1.81
N PHE A 40 21.34 -12.22 2.68
CA PHE A 40 20.80 -13.00 3.78
C PHE A 40 19.99 -14.20 3.30
N PHE A 41 19.23 -14.03 2.22
CA PHE A 41 18.47 -15.13 1.62
C PHE A 41 19.41 -16.22 1.11
N THR A 42 20.42 -15.90 0.30
CA THR A 42 21.35 -16.89 -0.26
C THR A 42 22.14 -17.60 0.83
N VAL A 43 22.79 -16.85 1.73
CA VAL A 43 23.60 -17.42 2.81
C VAL A 43 22.78 -18.31 3.74
N LYS A 44 21.56 -17.88 4.08
CA LYS A 44 20.68 -18.66 4.96
C LYS A 44 19.98 -19.81 4.25
N LEU A 45 19.68 -19.69 2.96
CA LEU A 45 19.10 -20.78 2.16
C LEU A 45 20.04 -21.99 2.06
N PHE A 46 21.34 -21.75 1.86
CA PHE A 46 22.35 -22.83 1.88
C PHE A 46 22.39 -23.56 3.22
N ASN A 47 22.20 -22.85 4.32
CA ASN A 47 22.21 -23.44 5.67
C ASN A 47 20.87 -24.06 6.08
N TYR A 48 19.77 -23.76 5.40
CA TYR A 48 18.40 -24.12 5.83
C TYR A 48 17.57 -24.83 4.75
N ARG A 49 18.13 -25.79 4.06
CA ARG A 49 17.38 -26.72 3.17
C ARG A 49 16.10 -27.30 3.82
N LYS A 50 16.05 -27.39 5.16
CA LYS A 50 14.87 -27.86 5.91
C LYS A 50 13.66 -26.93 5.80
N ILE A 51 13.84 -25.60 5.68
CA ILE A 51 12.71 -24.62 5.64
C ILE A 51 12.00 -24.67 4.30
N ILE A 52 12.72 -24.93 3.21
CA ILE A 52 12.12 -25.10 1.89
C ILE A 52 11.18 -26.32 1.87
N ARG A 53 11.43 -27.33 2.74
CA ARG A 53 10.60 -28.54 2.89
C ARG A 53 9.44 -28.37 3.89
N GLN A 54 9.38 -27.29 4.67
CA GLN A 54 8.22 -27.05 5.53
C GLN A 54 7.02 -26.62 4.69
N HIS A 55 5.87 -27.24 4.96
CA HIS A 55 4.60 -26.83 4.37
C HIS A 55 4.14 -25.49 4.96
N LEU A 56 4.66 -24.40 4.40
CA LEU A 56 4.19 -23.05 4.70
C LEU A 56 2.91 -22.77 3.90
N SER A 57 1.84 -22.32 4.57
CA SER A 57 0.51 -22.20 3.99
C SER A 57 0.44 -21.19 2.84
N PHE A 58 1.26 -20.14 2.90
CA PHE A 58 1.26 -19.04 1.92
C PHE A 58 2.45 -19.05 0.96
N LYS A 59 3.38 -20.03 1.07
CA LYS A 59 4.57 -20.13 0.22
C LYS A 59 4.23 -20.02 -1.28
N SER A 60 3.33 -20.87 -1.75
CA SER A 60 2.96 -20.90 -3.18
C SER A 60 2.34 -19.57 -3.68
N ASP A 61 1.67 -18.82 -2.81
CA ASP A 61 1.07 -17.55 -3.19
C ASP A 61 2.12 -16.45 -3.26
N ILE A 62 3.07 -16.44 -2.32
CA ILE A 62 4.21 -15.53 -2.34
C ILE A 62 5.12 -15.81 -3.52
N ASP A 63 5.43 -17.08 -3.80
CA ASP A 63 6.22 -17.45 -4.98
C ASP A 63 5.57 -16.91 -6.26
N LYS A 64 4.24 -17.02 -6.39
CA LYS A 64 3.51 -16.48 -7.54
C LYS A 64 3.57 -14.96 -7.62
N LEU A 65 3.30 -14.25 -6.52
CA LEU A 65 3.34 -12.79 -6.48
C LEU A 65 4.76 -12.24 -6.72
N MET A 66 5.80 -13.02 -6.43
CA MET A 66 7.18 -12.65 -6.71
C MET A 66 7.60 -13.00 -8.14
N LEU A 67 7.17 -14.16 -8.67
CA LEU A 67 7.67 -14.69 -9.94
C LEU A 67 6.82 -14.26 -11.13
N LEU A 68 5.49 -14.09 -10.99
CA LEU A 68 4.64 -13.64 -12.09
C LEU A 68 5.09 -12.31 -12.70
N PRO A 69 5.51 -11.29 -11.92
CA PRO A 69 6.07 -10.08 -12.50
C PRO A 69 7.28 -10.31 -13.40
N LEU A 70 8.10 -11.34 -13.14
CA LEU A 70 9.21 -11.68 -14.04
C LEU A 70 8.72 -12.14 -15.42
N GLY A 71 7.55 -12.76 -15.50
CA GLY A 71 6.93 -13.13 -16.76
C GLY A 71 6.57 -11.93 -17.63
N THR A 72 6.36 -10.75 -17.03
CA THR A 72 6.04 -9.51 -17.75
C THR A 72 7.20 -8.97 -18.57
N ILE A 73 8.43 -9.45 -18.32
CA ILE A 73 9.63 -9.04 -19.09
C ILE A 73 9.43 -9.35 -20.58
N ILE A 74 8.76 -10.48 -20.88
CA ILE A 74 8.56 -10.92 -22.28
C ILE A 74 7.66 -9.91 -23.06
N PRO A 75 6.41 -9.63 -22.62
CA PRO A 75 5.59 -8.65 -23.31
C PRO A 75 6.17 -7.23 -23.24
N CYS A 76 6.83 -6.85 -22.15
CA CYS A 76 7.49 -5.56 -22.04
C CYS A 76 8.59 -5.37 -23.10
N TRP A 77 9.34 -6.43 -23.40
CA TRP A 77 10.35 -6.42 -24.45
C TRP A 77 9.71 -6.42 -25.85
N LEU A 78 8.76 -7.32 -26.11
CA LEU A 78 8.19 -7.52 -27.43
C LEU A 78 7.21 -6.41 -27.86
N VAL A 79 6.42 -5.88 -26.92
CA VAL A 79 5.36 -4.91 -27.20
C VAL A 79 5.80 -3.48 -26.88
N GLN A 80 6.51 -3.29 -25.75
CA GLN A 80 6.90 -1.96 -25.29
C GLN A 80 8.36 -1.58 -25.61
N SER A 81 9.10 -2.48 -26.29
CA SER A 81 10.50 -2.27 -26.70
C SER A 81 11.45 -1.91 -25.54
N GLN A 82 11.09 -2.24 -24.29
CA GLN A 82 11.98 -2.07 -23.14
C GLN A 82 12.92 -3.26 -23.01
N SER A 83 14.22 -3.01 -22.79
CA SER A 83 15.19 -4.09 -22.68
C SER A 83 14.88 -5.03 -21.50
N PRO A 84 15.15 -6.35 -21.60
CA PRO A 84 14.96 -7.29 -20.51
C PRO A 84 15.71 -6.91 -19.23
N ILE A 85 16.90 -6.33 -19.36
CA ILE A 85 17.73 -5.86 -18.23
C ILE A 85 17.05 -4.69 -17.52
N ASP A 86 16.50 -3.74 -18.26
CA ASP A 86 15.80 -2.60 -17.69
C ASP A 86 14.48 -3.01 -17.02
N SER A 87 13.76 -3.95 -17.65
CA SER A 87 12.57 -4.57 -17.06
C SER A 87 12.90 -5.30 -15.75
N LEU A 88 13.99 -6.07 -15.70
CA LEU A 88 14.43 -6.73 -14.48
C LEU A 88 14.78 -5.73 -13.37
N LYS A 89 15.47 -4.62 -13.70
CA LYS A 89 15.77 -3.54 -12.75
C LYS A 89 14.50 -2.91 -12.19
N ALA A 90 13.50 -2.66 -13.04
CA ALA A 90 12.22 -2.11 -12.63
C ALA A 90 11.43 -3.05 -11.68
N LEU A 91 11.63 -4.36 -11.82
CA LEU A 91 10.97 -5.38 -11.01
C LEU A 91 11.70 -5.74 -9.70
N CYS A 92 12.91 -5.22 -9.47
CA CYS A 92 13.67 -5.47 -8.22
C CYS A 92 12.85 -5.31 -6.92
N PRO A 93 11.92 -4.34 -6.79
CA PRO A 93 11.09 -4.20 -5.60
C PRO A 93 10.33 -5.46 -5.21
N HIS A 94 9.96 -6.33 -6.15
CA HIS A 94 9.24 -7.56 -5.87
C HIS A 94 10.06 -8.58 -5.05
N PHE A 95 11.38 -8.52 -5.07
CA PHE A 95 12.22 -9.40 -4.26
C PHE A 95 12.10 -9.15 -2.75
N ILE A 96 11.46 -8.07 -2.33
CA ILE A 96 11.13 -7.83 -0.91
C ILE A 96 10.20 -8.91 -0.35
N TRP A 97 9.43 -9.61 -1.18
CA TRP A 97 8.66 -10.78 -0.76
C TRP A 97 9.54 -11.87 -0.11
N LEU A 98 10.85 -11.91 -0.39
CA LEU A 98 11.82 -12.83 0.25
C LEU A 98 11.91 -12.63 1.77
N ILE A 99 11.50 -11.47 2.29
CA ILE A 99 11.43 -11.20 3.73
C ILE A 99 10.54 -12.21 4.44
N TYR A 100 9.47 -12.68 3.80
CA TYR A 100 8.64 -13.74 4.37
C TYR A 100 9.45 -14.98 4.76
N TYR A 101 10.35 -15.43 3.90
CA TYR A 101 11.24 -16.58 4.17
C TYR A 101 12.27 -16.27 5.26
N LEU A 102 12.81 -15.05 5.26
CA LEU A 102 13.73 -14.60 6.31
C LEU A 102 13.06 -14.59 7.68
N LEU A 103 11.79 -14.18 7.77
CA LEU A 103 11.03 -14.21 9.01
C LEU A 103 10.83 -15.65 9.51
N HIS A 104 10.62 -16.62 8.62
CA HIS A 104 10.55 -18.03 9.00
C HIS A 104 11.91 -18.60 9.49
N ILE A 105 13.02 -18.00 9.06
CA ILE A 105 14.36 -18.33 9.54
C ILE A 105 14.59 -17.74 10.94
N TRP A 106 14.29 -16.44 11.12
CA TRP A 106 14.57 -15.71 12.37
C TRP A 106 13.53 -15.95 13.45
N LYS A 107 12.33 -16.38 13.06
CA LYS A 107 11.21 -16.69 13.96
C LYS A 107 10.92 -15.58 14.98
N PRO A 108 10.82 -14.32 14.59
CA PRO A 108 10.46 -13.27 15.52
C PRO A 108 9.05 -13.49 16.06
N SER A 109 8.81 -13.10 17.30
CA SER A 109 7.47 -13.21 17.86
C SER A 109 6.54 -12.15 17.23
N GLU A 110 5.25 -12.49 17.08
CA GLU A 110 4.20 -11.58 16.64
C GLU A 110 4.23 -10.24 17.40
N LYS A 111 4.42 -10.31 18.75
CA LYS A 111 4.47 -9.10 19.60
C LYS A 111 5.59 -8.15 19.17
N ARG A 112 6.77 -8.66 18.82
CA ARG A 112 7.92 -7.84 18.37
C ARG A 112 7.62 -7.18 17.03
N LEU A 113 7.03 -7.91 16.11
CA LEU A 113 6.67 -7.39 14.78
C LEU A 113 5.60 -6.29 14.89
N LEU A 114 4.54 -6.54 15.66
CA LEU A 114 3.48 -5.55 15.87
C LEU A 114 3.99 -4.32 16.64
N TYR A 115 4.91 -4.51 17.59
CA TYR A 115 5.55 -3.40 18.28
C TYR A 115 6.36 -2.53 17.29
N LEU A 116 7.17 -3.15 16.43
CA LEU A 116 7.93 -2.44 15.39
C LEU A 116 7.00 -1.62 14.47
N LEU A 117 5.95 -2.27 13.94
CA LEU A 117 4.97 -1.59 13.09
C LEU A 117 4.25 -0.46 13.85
N GLY A 118 3.96 -0.65 15.14
CA GLY A 118 3.35 0.36 16.00
C GLY A 118 4.25 1.58 16.22
N VAL A 119 5.53 1.35 16.46
CA VAL A 119 6.53 2.44 16.59
C VAL A 119 6.60 3.22 15.28
N MET A 120 6.66 2.53 14.13
CA MET A 120 6.67 3.19 12.81
C MET A 120 5.40 4.02 12.57
N ALA A 121 4.22 3.49 12.93
CA ALA A 121 2.96 4.23 12.81
C ALA A 121 2.92 5.51 13.67
N ILE A 122 3.47 5.45 14.89
CA ILE A 122 3.56 6.61 15.79
C ILE A 122 4.57 7.63 15.24
N ILE A 123 5.71 7.19 14.75
CA ILE A 123 6.71 8.08 14.11
C ILE A 123 6.07 8.82 12.92
N VAL A 124 5.33 8.10 12.05
CA VAL A 124 4.60 8.71 10.93
C VAL A 124 3.64 9.79 11.41
N PHE A 125 2.88 9.54 12.48
CA PHE A 125 1.97 10.52 13.07
C PHE A 125 2.70 11.80 13.53
N PHE A 126 3.80 11.65 14.25
CA PHE A 126 4.58 12.82 14.67
C PHE A 126 5.19 13.58 13.51
N ILE A 127 5.69 12.88 12.48
CA ILE A 127 6.18 13.52 11.26
C ILE A 127 5.07 14.32 10.58
N GLN A 128 3.86 13.75 10.46
CA GLN A 128 2.71 14.44 9.87
C GLN A 128 2.37 15.73 10.66
N ILE A 129 2.38 15.69 12.00
CA ILE A 129 2.13 16.86 12.82
C ILE A 129 3.24 17.90 12.65
N ILE A 130 4.51 17.51 12.82
CA ILE A 130 5.65 18.42 12.72
C ILE A 130 5.60 19.14 11.38
N GLN A 131 5.34 18.39 10.30
CA GLN A 131 5.32 18.93 8.96
C GLN A 131 4.21 19.97 8.75
N GLN A 132 3.05 19.87 9.44
CA GLN A 132 2.01 20.90 9.38
C GLN A 132 2.49 22.27 9.91
N PHE A 133 3.41 22.26 10.88
CA PHE A 133 3.93 23.48 11.49
C PHE A 133 5.23 23.98 10.85
N THR A 134 5.96 23.13 10.16
CA THR A 134 7.26 23.50 9.56
C THR A 134 7.16 23.94 8.12
N TYR A 135 5.99 23.84 7.51
CA TYR A 135 5.80 24.32 6.13
C TYR A 135 6.27 25.78 5.98
N PRO A 136 7.00 26.17 4.94
CA PRO A 136 7.32 25.40 3.72
C PRO A 136 8.54 24.48 3.82
N ILE A 137 9.16 24.34 5.00
CA ILE A 137 10.34 23.48 5.16
C ILE A 137 9.89 22.02 5.21
N VAL A 138 10.26 21.24 4.19
CA VAL A 138 9.97 19.80 4.12
C VAL A 138 10.96 19.03 4.98
N VAL A 139 10.53 18.58 6.16
CA VAL A 139 11.35 17.76 7.06
C VAL A 139 11.38 16.30 6.59
N CYS A 140 10.22 15.78 6.16
CA CYS A 140 10.08 14.41 5.70
C CYS A 140 9.02 14.31 4.59
N GLY A 141 9.26 13.44 3.60
CA GLY A 141 8.32 13.24 2.50
C GLY A 141 8.54 14.21 1.34
N THR A 142 7.60 14.27 0.43
CA THR A 142 7.56 15.21 -0.69
C THR A 142 6.21 15.88 -0.72
N PHE A 143 6.20 17.16 -1.07
CA PHE A 143 5.01 17.81 -1.56
C PHE A 143 4.65 17.24 -2.93
N ASP A 144 3.40 17.34 -3.32
CA ASP A 144 2.97 16.99 -4.65
C ASP A 144 3.33 18.11 -5.65
N GLU A 145 4.64 18.27 -5.89
CA GLU A 145 5.15 19.29 -6.81
C GLU A 145 4.58 19.15 -8.23
N ASN A 146 4.18 17.93 -8.63
CA ASN A 146 3.64 17.71 -9.98
C ASN A 146 2.21 18.27 -10.14
N GLU A 147 1.40 18.20 -9.09
CA GLU A 147 0.08 18.82 -9.11
C GLU A 147 0.18 20.36 -9.12
N MET A 148 1.19 20.89 -8.42
CA MET A 148 1.51 22.30 -8.44
C MET A 148 1.99 22.79 -9.80
N LEU A 149 2.91 22.04 -10.43
CA LEU A 149 3.44 22.36 -11.76
C LEU A 149 2.36 22.27 -12.85
N ARG A 150 1.42 21.31 -12.75
CA ARG A 150 0.30 21.15 -13.68
C ARG A 150 -0.72 22.29 -13.58
N LYS A 151 -0.95 22.80 -12.38
CA LYS A 151 -1.89 23.91 -12.15
C LYS A 151 -1.26 25.29 -12.41
N GLY A 152 0.03 25.37 -12.77
CA GLY A 152 0.75 26.62 -12.92
C GLY A 152 0.96 27.38 -11.59
N LEU A 153 0.72 26.73 -10.48
CA LEU A 153 0.76 27.29 -9.13
C LEU A 153 2.07 26.84 -8.47
N LEU A 154 3.12 27.61 -8.62
CA LEU A 154 4.42 27.34 -7.94
C LEU A 154 4.34 27.57 -6.43
N GLU A 155 3.27 28.15 -5.92
CA GLU A 155 3.17 28.65 -4.54
C GLU A 155 2.16 27.88 -3.67
N ASP A 156 1.21 27.12 -4.24
CA ASP A 156 0.16 26.47 -3.44
C ASP A 156 0.39 24.97 -3.26
N VAL A 157 0.86 24.60 -2.07
CA VAL A 157 0.74 23.23 -1.56
C VAL A 157 -0.74 22.87 -1.55
N GLU A 158 -1.09 21.65 -1.96
CA GLU A 158 -2.47 21.20 -1.89
C GLU A 158 -2.97 21.27 -0.44
N ILE A 159 -3.71 22.32 -0.14
CA ILE A 159 -4.38 22.51 1.15
C ILE A 159 -5.74 21.81 1.02
N ARG A 160 -6.01 20.87 1.92
CA ARG A 160 -7.32 20.21 2.05
C ARG A 160 -7.86 20.40 3.45
N ASN A 161 -9.03 20.99 3.56
CA ASN A 161 -9.64 21.32 4.85
C ASN A 161 -8.69 22.13 5.78
N GLY A 162 -7.94 23.07 5.23
CA GLY A 162 -6.99 23.89 5.96
C GLY A 162 -5.70 23.18 6.41
N LEU A 163 -5.47 21.94 5.96
CA LEU A 163 -4.28 21.16 6.28
C LEU A 163 -3.42 20.93 5.03
N TYR A 164 -2.11 20.96 5.20
CA TYR A 164 -1.16 20.67 4.14
C TYR A 164 -1.10 19.17 3.86
N ARG A 165 -1.21 18.76 2.59
CA ARG A 165 -1.09 17.36 2.19
C ARG A 165 0.36 16.97 1.95
N PHE A 166 0.88 16.10 2.80
CA PHE A 166 2.20 15.50 2.62
C PHE A 166 2.09 14.07 2.14
N ARG A 167 2.82 13.72 1.09
CA ARG A 167 2.95 12.34 0.64
C ARG A 167 4.11 11.67 1.38
N LEU A 168 3.81 11.00 2.47
CA LEU A 168 4.72 10.05 3.10
C LEU A 168 4.56 8.71 2.40
N ASN A 169 5.64 8.16 1.88
CA ASN A 169 5.60 6.91 1.10
C ASN A 169 5.18 5.65 1.85
N THR A 170 4.96 5.74 3.13
CA THR A 170 4.36 4.67 3.95
C THR A 170 2.85 4.55 3.76
N ASN A 171 2.22 5.47 3.02
CA ASN A 171 0.81 5.50 2.62
C ASN A 171 -0.18 5.05 3.70
N GLY A 172 0.11 5.28 4.98
CA GLY A 172 -0.75 4.92 6.08
C GLY A 172 -0.95 3.41 6.32
N ILE A 173 -0.26 2.52 5.58
CA ILE A 173 -0.43 1.07 5.70
C ILE A 173 -0.03 0.57 7.08
N PHE A 174 1.09 1.05 7.63
CA PHE A 174 1.47 0.73 9.01
C PHE A 174 0.42 1.21 10.01
N THR A 175 -0.07 2.44 9.80
CA THR A 175 -1.10 3.04 10.66
C THR A 175 -2.38 2.23 10.62
N MET A 176 -2.83 1.84 9.42
CA MET A 176 -4.06 1.08 9.21
C MET A 176 -4.00 -0.29 9.90
N ILE A 177 -2.89 -1.03 9.77
CA ILE A 177 -2.79 -2.35 10.39
C ILE A 177 -2.75 -2.28 11.91
N ILE A 178 -2.04 -1.30 12.46
CA ILE A 178 -1.97 -1.10 13.92
C ILE A 178 -3.31 -0.58 14.45
N LEU A 179 -4.01 0.26 13.70
CA LEU A 179 -5.38 0.68 14.01
C LEU A 179 -6.29 -0.53 14.19
N PHE A 180 -6.28 -1.47 13.24
CA PHE A 180 -7.11 -2.69 13.32
C PHE A 180 -6.69 -3.61 14.46
N TYR A 181 -5.39 -3.72 14.74
CA TYR A 181 -4.89 -4.46 15.89
C TYR A 181 -5.36 -3.85 17.21
N VAL A 182 -5.19 -2.54 17.38
CA VAL A 182 -5.61 -1.81 18.57
C VAL A 182 -7.12 -1.89 18.77
N TRP A 183 -7.90 -1.75 17.68
CA TRP A 183 -9.35 -1.96 17.70
C TRP A 183 -9.73 -3.35 18.22
N GLY A 184 -9.09 -4.39 17.72
CA GLY A 184 -9.29 -5.76 18.21
C GLY A 184 -8.96 -5.92 19.70
N ARG A 185 -7.91 -5.24 20.19
CA ARG A 185 -7.53 -5.24 21.60
C ARG A 185 -8.54 -4.48 22.47
N MET A 186 -9.06 -3.34 22.00
CA MET A 186 -10.11 -2.59 22.70
C MET A 186 -11.38 -3.42 22.87
N LYS A 187 -11.78 -4.20 21.87
CA LYS A 187 -12.93 -5.12 21.95
C LYS A 187 -12.77 -6.19 23.04
N THR A 188 -11.55 -6.62 23.30
CA THR A 188 -11.29 -7.68 24.31
C THR A 188 -11.00 -7.11 25.69
N LYS A 189 -10.31 -5.98 25.77
CA LYS A 189 -9.92 -5.34 27.02
C LYS A 189 -9.91 -3.82 26.81
N MET A 190 -10.97 -3.17 27.26
CA MET A 190 -11.10 -1.72 27.14
C MET A 190 -10.17 -1.04 28.16
N MET A 191 -9.00 -0.60 27.72
CA MET A 191 -8.04 0.15 28.53
C MET A 191 -7.81 1.52 27.90
N MET A 192 -7.72 2.56 28.71
CA MET A 192 -7.52 3.95 28.27
C MET A 192 -6.30 4.08 27.32
N LYS A 193 -5.21 3.35 27.57
CA LYS A 193 -4.05 3.36 26.69
C LYS A 193 -4.37 2.95 25.24
N TYR A 194 -5.22 1.93 25.04
CA TYR A 194 -5.62 1.50 23.70
C TYR A 194 -6.52 2.54 23.02
N PHE A 195 -7.38 3.18 23.80
CA PHE A 195 -8.25 4.25 23.31
C PHE A 195 -7.41 5.46 22.85
N ILE A 196 -6.44 5.92 23.64
CA ILE A 196 -5.53 7.01 23.25
C ILE A 196 -4.78 6.67 21.97
N VAL A 197 -4.17 5.48 21.91
CA VAL A 197 -3.45 5.04 20.69
C VAL A 197 -4.38 4.94 19.49
N PHE A 198 -5.61 4.48 19.67
CA PHE A 198 -6.62 4.40 18.60
C PHE A 198 -6.94 5.78 18.03
N ILE A 199 -7.14 6.79 18.88
CA ILE A 199 -7.39 8.18 18.44
C ILE A 199 -6.18 8.75 17.70
N ILE A 200 -4.96 8.54 18.19
CA ILE A 200 -3.73 8.96 17.52
C ILE A 200 -3.64 8.34 16.12
N LEU A 201 -3.96 7.05 15.97
CA LEU A 201 -3.90 6.36 14.68
C LEU A 201 -5.01 6.82 13.73
N LEU A 202 -6.21 7.10 14.22
CA LEU A 202 -7.29 7.71 13.41
C LEU A 202 -6.89 9.10 12.92
N ALA A 203 -6.32 9.92 13.81
CA ALA A 203 -5.81 11.24 13.44
C ALA A 203 -4.70 11.14 12.38
N SER A 204 -3.79 10.16 12.50
CA SER A 204 -2.75 9.93 11.48
C SER A 204 -3.33 9.53 10.12
N ILE A 205 -4.37 8.69 10.09
CA ILE A 205 -5.06 8.34 8.84
C ILE A 205 -5.74 9.58 8.24
N TYR A 206 -6.37 10.41 9.07
CA TYR A 206 -6.98 11.65 8.61
C TYR A 206 -5.93 12.63 8.06
N LEU A 207 -4.82 12.84 8.77
CA LEU A 207 -3.70 13.71 8.34
C LEU A 207 -3.01 13.24 7.05
N SER A 208 -3.21 11.98 6.65
CA SER A 208 -2.74 11.52 5.33
C SER A 208 -3.49 12.18 4.18
N LEU A 209 -4.67 12.76 4.44
CA LEU A 209 -5.59 13.40 3.48
C LEU A 209 -5.89 12.53 2.25
N THR A 210 -5.74 11.22 2.40
CA THR A 210 -6.02 10.23 1.36
C THR A 210 -7.41 9.67 1.57
N ARG A 211 -8.39 10.16 0.79
CA ARG A 211 -9.83 9.83 0.93
C ARG A 211 -10.08 8.33 0.97
N GLN A 212 -9.48 7.58 0.04
CA GLN A 212 -9.67 6.13 -0.04
C GLN A 212 -9.21 5.43 1.25
N LEU A 213 -8.09 5.85 1.84
CA LEU A 213 -7.57 5.28 3.07
C LEU A 213 -8.50 5.56 4.25
N ILE A 214 -9.03 6.79 4.34
CA ILE A 214 -9.97 7.20 5.39
C ILE A 214 -11.26 6.37 5.27
N VAL A 215 -11.89 6.40 4.10
CA VAL A 215 -13.18 5.72 3.86
C VAL A 215 -13.06 4.22 4.05
N THR A 216 -12.06 3.58 3.46
CA THR A 216 -11.89 2.12 3.57
C THR A 216 -11.56 1.68 4.98
N SER A 217 -10.78 2.46 5.74
CA SER A 217 -10.51 2.19 7.15
C SER A 217 -11.79 2.25 7.99
N LEU A 218 -12.59 3.30 7.80
CA LEU A 218 -13.86 3.47 8.52
C LEU A 218 -14.86 2.38 8.14
N VAL A 219 -15.08 2.12 6.86
CA VAL A 219 -15.97 1.05 6.39
C VAL A 219 -15.55 -0.30 6.97
N THR A 220 -14.24 -0.60 6.97
CA THR A 220 -13.74 -1.85 7.54
C THR A 220 -13.97 -1.92 9.05
N LEU A 221 -13.75 -0.84 9.79
CA LEU A 221 -14.05 -0.78 11.22
C LEU A 221 -15.53 -1.03 11.48
N ILE A 222 -16.43 -0.43 10.69
CA ILE A 222 -17.89 -0.63 10.80
C ILE A 222 -18.24 -2.10 10.55
N LEU A 223 -17.81 -2.67 9.41
CA LEU A 223 -18.09 -4.05 9.03
C LEU A 223 -17.66 -5.04 10.12
N PHE A 224 -16.46 -4.88 10.66
CA PHE A 224 -15.93 -5.79 11.68
C PHE A 224 -16.37 -5.45 13.11
N SER A 225 -17.03 -4.32 13.34
CA SER A 225 -17.59 -3.98 14.65
C SER A 225 -18.69 -4.96 15.05
N PHE A 226 -19.47 -5.42 14.09
CA PHE A 226 -20.55 -6.39 14.32
C PHE A 226 -20.05 -7.85 14.34
N CYS A 227 -18.80 -8.11 13.94
CA CYS A 227 -18.18 -9.42 14.00
C CYS A 227 -17.62 -9.69 15.41
N GLY A 228 -18.44 -10.21 16.32
CA GLY A 228 -18.03 -10.56 17.68
C GLY A 228 -19.00 -11.56 18.34
N LYS A 229 -18.48 -12.41 19.24
CA LYS A 229 -19.29 -13.45 19.87
C LYS A 229 -20.10 -12.99 21.09
N GLY A 230 -19.79 -11.84 21.69
CA GLY A 230 -20.40 -11.36 22.92
C GLY A 230 -21.35 -10.18 22.71
N ILE A 231 -22.53 -10.20 23.38
CA ILE A 231 -23.50 -9.09 23.29
C ILE A 231 -22.89 -7.77 23.83
N LYS A 232 -22.07 -7.85 24.90
CA LYS A 232 -21.38 -6.69 25.47
C LYS A 232 -20.43 -6.03 24.47
N THR A 233 -19.68 -6.81 23.68
CA THR A 233 -18.77 -6.29 22.66
C THR A 233 -19.51 -5.65 21.50
N LYS A 234 -20.69 -6.18 21.13
CA LYS A 234 -21.58 -5.60 20.11
C LYS A 234 -22.16 -4.28 20.57
N ILE A 235 -22.65 -4.22 21.80
CA ILE A 235 -23.19 -2.98 22.41
C ILE A 235 -22.10 -1.91 22.50
N ALA A 236 -20.92 -2.24 23.02
CA ALA A 236 -19.78 -1.31 23.10
C ALA A 236 -19.36 -0.80 21.73
N SER A 237 -19.33 -1.68 20.72
CA SER A 237 -19.02 -1.29 19.33
C SER A 237 -20.10 -0.39 18.75
N PHE A 238 -21.38 -0.69 19.01
CA PHE A 238 -22.50 0.13 18.56
C PHE A 238 -22.45 1.53 19.19
N LEU A 239 -22.29 1.60 20.51
CA LEU A 239 -22.19 2.88 21.22
C LEU A 239 -21.00 3.71 20.74
N PHE A 240 -19.85 3.07 20.51
CA PHE A 240 -18.68 3.74 19.96
C PHE A 240 -18.95 4.28 18.56
N LEU A 241 -19.53 3.47 17.66
CA LEU A 241 -19.87 3.89 16.30
C LEU A 241 -20.96 4.97 16.29
N PHE A 242 -21.93 4.88 17.20
CA PHE A 242 -22.97 5.90 17.36
C PHE A 242 -22.34 7.23 17.82
N PHE A 243 -21.46 7.20 18.82
CA PHE A 243 -20.73 8.39 19.26
C PHE A 243 -19.84 8.95 18.14
N LEU A 244 -19.11 8.09 17.43
CA LEU A 244 -18.29 8.49 16.30
C LEU A 244 -19.13 9.11 15.18
N SER A 245 -20.32 8.57 14.91
CA SER A 245 -21.23 9.13 13.89
C SER A 245 -21.77 10.49 14.28
N ILE A 246 -22.05 10.75 15.56
CA ILE A 246 -22.45 12.07 16.05
C ILE A 246 -21.29 13.08 15.86
N VAL A 247 -20.09 12.72 16.24
CA VAL A 247 -18.91 13.59 16.06
C VAL A 247 -18.67 13.87 14.58
N LEU A 248 -18.75 12.85 13.74
CA LEU A 248 -18.61 13.00 12.29
C LEU A 248 -19.74 13.86 11.71
N TRP A 249 -20.96 13.74 12.22
CA TRP A 249 -22.10 14.57 11.78
C TRP A 249 -21.89 16.06 12.13
N ILE A 250 -21.48 16.36 13.35
CA ILE A 250 -21.26 17.74 13.81
C ILE A 250 -20.15 18.42 12.99
N TYR A 251 -19.09 17.69 12.69
CA TYR A 251 -17.93 18.21 11.95
C TYR A 251 -17.93 17.83 10.48
N PHE A 252 -19.05 17.33 9.94
CA PHE A 252 -19.11 16.73 8.61
C PHE A 252 -18.67 17.69 7.51
N GLU A 253 -19.21 18.89 7.48
CA GLU A 253 -18.85 19.89 6.48
C GLU A 253 -17.39 20.35 6.59
N GLN A 254 -16.90 20.52 7.83
CA GLN A 254 -15.51 20.92 8.06
C GLN A 254 -14.50 19.82 7.68
N LEU A 255 -14.86 18.55 7.90
CA LEU A 255 -13.97 17.41 7.65
C LEU A 255 -14.07 16.87 6.23
N PHE A 256 -15.23 16.98 5.60
CA PHE A 256 -15.54 16.32 4.34
C PHE A 256 -16.11 17.25 3.24
N GLY A 257 -16.38 18.52 3.52
CA GLY A 257 -16.98 19.46 2.57
C GLY A 257 -16.22 19.50 1.25
N GLU A 258 -14.93 19.81 1.28
CA GLU A 258 -14.07 19.80 0.10
C GLU A 258 -13.94 18.40 -0.55
N PHE A 259 -14.06 17.33 0.24
CA PHE A 259 -14.06 15.96 -0.28
C PHE A 259 -15.31 15.65 -1.10
N ILE A 260 -16.44 16.22 -0.71
CA ILE A 260 -17.72 16.03 -1.41
C ILE A 260 -17.75 16.85 -2.69
N GLU A 261 -17.37 18.12 -2.64
CA GLU A 261 -17.31 18.98 -3.82
C GLU A 261 -16.38 18.39 -4.90
N THR A 262 -15.17 17.99 -4.52
CA THR A 262 -14.25 17.35 -5.46
C THR A 262 -14.66 15.94 -5.87
N THR A 263 -15.53 15.26 -5.12
CA THR A 263 -16.08 13.96 -5.52
C THR A 263 -17.24 14.13 -6.48
N SER A 264 -18.11 15.12 -6.28
CA SER A 264 -19.22 15.43 -7.20
C SER A 264 -18.72 15.88 -8.58
N SER A 265 -17.67 16.68 -8.61
CA SER A 265 -16.99 17.06 -9.87
C SER A 265 -16.25 15.89 -10.54
N SER A 266 -15.91 14.85 -9.78
CA SER A 266 -15.18 13.67 -10.27
C SER A 266 -16.08 12.51 -10.72
N THR A 267 -17.42 12.66 -10.67
CA THR A 267 -18.39 11.64 -11.12
C THR A 267 -18.94 11.89 -12.53
N SER A 268 -18.44 12.89 -13.24
CA SER A 268 -18.82 13.15 -14.64
C SER A 268 -18.23 12.06 -15.56
N GLU A 269 -18.89 11.77 -16.70
CA GLU A 269 -18.43 10.82 -17.71
C GLU A 269 -17.03 11.20 -18.28
N ASP A 270 -16.67 12.48 -18.23
CA ASP A 270 -15.36 13.03 -18.59
C ASP A 270 -14.29 12.86 -17.49
N ASN A 271 -14.56 12.06 -16.46
CA ASN A 271 -13.61 11.87 -15.39
C ASN A 271 -12.33 11.20 -15.89
N ILE A 272 -11.21 11.89 -15.70
CA ILE A 272 -9.88 11.45 -16.11
C ILE A 272 -9.57 10.00 -15.63
N ARG A 273 -10.06 9.58 -14.45
CA ARG A 273 -9.84 8.22 -13.96
C ARG A 273 -10.62 7.17 -14.73
N ILE A 274 -11.86 7.49 -15.13
CA ILE A 274 -12.68 6.57 -15.96
C ILE A 274 -12.04 6.43 -17.33
N LEU A 275 -11.66 7.55 -17.96
CA LEU A 275 -10.95 7.55 -19.23
C LEU A 275 -9.61 6.82 -19.15
N SER A 276 -8.85 7.03 -18.09
CA SER A 276 -7.62 6.30 -17.80
C SER A 276 -7.86 4.80 -17.65
N ALA A 277 -8.91 4.39 -16.93
CA ALA A 277 -9.27 2.99 -16.76
C ALA A 277 -9.67 2.33 -18.08
N ILE A 278 -10.46 3.01 -18.90
CA ILE A 278 -10.83 2.54 -20.25
C ILE A 278 -9.58 2.39 -21.11
N TYR A 279 -8.71 3.40 -21.14
CA TYR A 279 -7.47 3.38 -21.92
C TYR A 279 -6.58 2.20 -21.54
N PHE A 280 -6.22 2.05 -20.27
CA PHE A 280 -5.32 0.98 -19.81
C PHE A 280 -5.98 -0.40 -19.91
N GLY A 281 -7.28 -0.50 -19.62
CA GLY A 281 -8.04 -1.73 -19.76
C GLY A 281 -8.07 -2.20 -21.20
N THR A 282 -8.41 -1.34 -22.15
CA THR A 282 -8.48 -1.65 -23.58
C THR A 282 -7.11 -2.09 -24.11
N ASN A 283 -6.05 -1.31 -23.81
CA ASN A 283 -4.70 -1.65 -24.28
C ASN A 283 -4.16 -2.96 -23.69
N THR A 284 -4.66 -3.39 -22.53
CA THR A 284 -4.29 -4.69 -21.96
C THR A 284 -5.02 -5.84 -22.64
N ILE A 285 -6.30 -5.67 -22.96
CA ILE A 285 -7.17 -6.74 -23.49
C ILE A 285 -6.90 -7.02 -24.97
N MET A 286 -6.45 -6.03 -25.74
CA MET A 286 -6.24 -6.17 -27.19
C MET A 286 -5.23 -7.26 -27.57
N ASN A 287 -4.26 -7.56 -26.71
CA ASN A 287 -3.26 -8.59 -26.97
C ASN A 287 -3.33 -9.69 -25.90
N PRO A 288 -3.54 -10.98 -26.26
CA PRO A 288 -3.57 -12.06 -25.27
C PRO A 288 -2.32 -12.15 -24.40
N LEU A 289 -1.13 -11.83 -24.95
CA LEU A 289 0.11 -11.86 -24.17
C LEU A 289 0.09 -10.80 -23.05
N THR A 290 -0.33 -9.57 -23.36
CA THR A 290 -0.44 -8.50 -22.37
C THR A 290 -1.63 -8.71 -21.43
N LEU A 291 -2.72 -9.34 -21.88
CA LEU A 291 -3.83 -9.69 -21.02
C LEU A 291 -3.40 -10.62 -19.88
N PHE A 292 -2.66 -11.70 -20.19
CA PHE A 292 -2.27 -12.68 -19.16
C PHE A 292 -1.04 -12.25 -18.36
N LEU A 293 -0.03 -11.66 -19.00
CA LEU A 293 1.25 -11.32 -18.37
C LEU A 293 1.43 -9.83 -18.07
N GLY A 294 0.59 -8.95 -18.62
CA GLY A 294 0.72 -7.49 -18.49
C GLY A 294 1.73 -6.88 -19.47
N ASN A 295 1.80 -5.55 -19.48
CA ASN A 295 2.73 -4.79 -20.31
C ASN A 295 4.13 -4.64 -19.67
N GLY A 296 4.29 -5.10 -18.43
CA GLY A 296 5.49 -4.91 -17.64
C GLY A 296 5.54 -3.56 -16.93
N PHE A 297 6.45 -3.46 -15.99
CA PHE A 297 6.63 -2.22 -15.23
C PHE A 297 7.67 -1.32 -15.95
N PRO A 298 7.35 -0.03 -16.17
CA PRO A 298 8.21 0.89 -16.90
C PRO A 298 9.47 1.24 -16.10
N LYS A 299 10.55 1.48 -16.82
CA LYS A 299 11.73 2.16 -16.28
C LYS A 299 11.81 3.55 -16.91
N ASN A 300 11.93 4.59 -16.10
CA ASN A 300 11.77 5.99 -16.48
C ASN A 300 12.64 6.44 -17.67
N ASP A 301 13.87 5.92 -17.80
CA ASP A 301 14.81 6.32 -18.85
C ASP A 301 14.57 5.60 -20.20
N THR A 302 13.55 4.73 -20.27
CA THR A 302 13.20 3.96 -21.47
C THR A 302 12.14 4.67 -22.32
N ILE A 303 11.96 4.22 -23.57
CA ILE A 303 10.89 4.71 -24.45
C ILE A 303 9.53 4.49 -23.79
N TYR A 304 9.32 3.28 -23.21
CA TYR A 304 8.09 2.93 -22.53
C TYR A 304 7.82 3.80 -21.28
N GLY A 305 8.87 4.08 -20.47
CA GLY A 305 8.73 4.99 -19.33
C GLY A 305 8.33 6.39 -19.75
N ARG A 306 9.00 6.93 -20.78
CA ARG A 306 8.66 8.26 -21.34
C ARG A 306 7.26 8.33 -21.92
N PHE A 307 6.82 7.29 -22.59
CA PHE A 307 5.45 7.20 -23.11
C PHE A 307 4.40 7.28 -21.99
N LEU A 308 4.61 6.59 -20.86
CA LEU A 308 3.70 6.69 -19.72
C LEU A 308 3.80 8.05 -19.02
N ASP A 309 4.99 8.65 -18.97
CA ASP A 309 5.17 10.01 -18.46
C ASP A 309 4.41 11.03 -19.35
N ASP A 310 4.47 10.88 -20.67
CA ASP A 310 3.74 11.73 -21.61
C ASP A 310 2.21 11.56 -21.44
N LEU A 311 1.71 10.34 -21.27
CA LEU A 311 0.29 10.08 -20.97
C LEU A 311 -0.14 10.76 -19.67
N ALA A 312 0.73 10.70 -18.65
CA ALA A 312 0.49 11.35 -17.37
C ALA A 312 0.50 12.89 -17.48
N ASP A 313 1.44 13.44 -18.26
CA ASP A 313 1.64 14.89 -18.36
C ASP A 313 0.61 15.56 -19.28
N TYR A 314 0.22 14.93 -20.40
CA TYR A 314 -0.72 15.50 -21.36
C TYR A 314 -2.17 15.17 -21.07
N TRP A 315 -2.45 13.92 -20.62
CA TRP A 315 -3.82 13.43 -20.45
C TRP A 315 -4.21 13.20 -18.98
N GLY A 316 -3.28 13.27 -18.06
CA GLY A 316 -3.52 12.95 -16.65
C GLY A 316 -3.78 11.47 -16.40
N PHE A 317 -3.39 10.57 -17.32
CA PHE A 317 -3.62 9.13 -17.21
C PHE A 317 -2.53 8.44 -16.39
N PHE A 318 -2.91 7.89 -15.25
CA PHE A 318 -2.01 7.17 -14.36
C PHE A 318 -2.52 5.74 -14.16
N PRO A 319 -1.73 4.72 -14.51
CA PRO A 319 -2.10 3.33 -14.23
C PRO A 319 -2.28 3.07 -12.73
N GLU A 320 -1.55 3.81 -11.88
CA GLU A 320 -1.60 3.68 -10.44
C GLU A 320 -2.94 4.12 -9.83
N ASP A 321 -3.67 4.99 -10.48
CA ASP A 321 -4.90 5.58 -10.00
C ASP A 321 -6.17 4.83 -10.44
N VAL A 322 -6.00 3.70 -11.15
CA VAL A 322 -7.11 2.87 -11.68
C VAL A 322 -7.15 1.45 -11.09
N GLY A 323 -6.55 1.26 -9.94
CA GLY A 323 -6.69 0.07 -9.10
C GLY A 323 -6.34 -1.25 -9.79
N PHE A 324 -7.28 -2.21 -9.79
CA PHE A 324 -7.06 -3.52 -10.41
C PHE A 324 -6.78 -3.47 -11.92
N ILE A 325 -7.30 -2.47 -12.62
CA ILE A 325 -7.01 -2.28 -14.06
C ILE A 325 -5.54 -1.93 -14.24
N GLY A 326 -4.98 -1.07 -13.39
CA GLY A 326 -3.56 -0.75 -13.39
C GLY A 326 -2.67 -1.96 -13.06
N TYR A 327 -3.10 -2.83 -12.12
CA TYR A 327 -2.42 -4.12 -11.90
C TYR A 327 -2.45 -5.01 -13.12
N MET A 328 -3.62 -5.14 -13.74
CA MET A 328 -3.78 -5.94 -14.95
C MET A 328 -2.92 -5.37 -16.09
N TYR A 329 -2.85 -4.04 -16.20
CA TYR A 329 -2.01 -3.39 -17.19
C TYR A 329 -0.52 -3.71 -16.99
N PHE A 330 0.01 -3.59 -15.75
CA PHE A 330 1.42 -3.85 -15.50
C PHE A 330 1.78 -5.33 -15.39
N TYR A 331 0.96 -6.13 -14.69
CA TYR A 331 1.33 -7.49 -14.28
C TYR A 331 0.42 -8.59 -14.85
N GLY A 332 -0.62 -8.21 -15.59
CA GLY A 332 -1.55 -9.12 -16.23
C GLY A 332 -2.60 -9.74 -15.30
N LEU A 333 -3.54 -10.43 -15.91
CA LEU A 333 -4.66 -11.09 -15.24
C LEU A 333 -4.19 -12.16 -14.24
N LEU A 334 -3.10 -12.90 -14.57
CA LEU A 334 -2.58 -13.95 -13.69
C LEU A 334 -2.13 -13.41 -12.33
N TYR A 335 -1.56 -12.20 -12.30
CA TYR A 335 -1.16 -11.54 -11.04
C TYR A 335 -2.38 -11.12 -10.21
N VAL A 336 -3.40 -10.58 -10.86
CA VAL A 336 -4.67 -10.21 -10.21
C VAL A 336 -5.35 -11.45 -9.61
N ILE A 337 -5.39 -12.56 -10.35
CA ILE A 337 -5.90 -13.85 -9.85
C ILE A 337 -5.07 -14.35 -8.66
N ALA A 338 -3.74 -14.23 -8.70
CA ALA A 338 -2.89 -14.63 -7.58
C ALA A 338 -3.18 -13.80 -6.31
N TYR A 339 -3.44 -12.50 -6.46
CA TYR A 339 -3.85 -11.65 -5.36
C TYR A 339 -5.20 -12.06 -4.77
N PHE A 340 -6.21 -12.26 -5.60
CA PHE A 340 -7.54 -12.70 -5.12
C PHE A 340 -7.46 -14.09 -4.47
N ARG A 341 -6.65 -14.99 -4.98
CA ARG A 341 -6.39 -16.29 -4.35
C ARG A 341 -5.77 -16.14 -2.96
N LEU A 342 -4.80 -15.23 -2.80
CA LEU A 342 -4.21 -14.93 -1.50
C LEU A 342 -5.27 -14.41 -0.53
N ALA A 343 -6.06 -13.42 -0.95
CA ALA A 343 -7.15 -12.86 -0.14
C ALA A 343 -8.19 -13.94 0.23
N TYR A 344 -8.59 -14.80 -0.72
CA TYR A 344 -9.48 -15.93 -0.48
C TYR A 344 -8.93 -16.89 0.59
N LYS A 345 -7.65 -17.23 0.52
CA LYS A 345 -7.01 -18.10 1.54
C LYS A 345 -7.05 -17.47 2.92
N VAL A 346 -6.70 -16.20 3.05
CA VAL A 346 -6.68 -15.49 4.34
C VAL A 346 -8.09 -15.35 4.91
N LEU A 347 -9.07 -14.98 4.08
CA LEU A 347 -10.41 -14.65 4.53
C LEU A 347 -11.32 -15.88 4.73
N LEU A 348 -11.17 -16.92 3.91
CA LEU A 348 -12.08 -18.06 3.88
C LEU A 348 -11.42 -19.37 4.27
N VAL A 349 -10.30 -19.78 3.65
CA VAL A 349 -9.67 -21.08 3.92
C VAL A 349 -9.13 -21.13 5.35
N TYR A 350 -8.31 -20.16 5.72
CA TYR A 350 -7.70 -20.13 7.05
C TYR A 350 -8.46 -19.21 8.04
N ARG A 351 -9.73 -18.95 7.77
CA ARG A 351 -10.59 -18.04 8.56
C ARG A 351 -10.54 -18.29 10.06
N LYS A 352 -10.44 -19.53 10.49
CA LYS A 352 -10.45 -19.89 11.92
C LYS A 352 -9.15 -19.50 12.64
N TYR A 353 -8.04 -19.51 11.92
CA TYR A 353 -6.69 -19.35 12.47
C TYR A 353 -6.14 -17.94 12.32
N VAL A 354 -6.52 -17.26 11.24
CA VAL A 354 -6.02 -15.92 10.96
C VAL A 354 -6.59 -14.89 11.94
N PRO A 355 -5.75 -14.05 12.58
CA PRO A 355 -6.18 -12.98 13.45
C PRO A 355 -7.13 -11.99 12.77
N THR A 356 -8.12 -11.47 13.52
CA THR A 356 -9.14 -10.59 12.96
C THR A 356 -8.56 -9.32 12.35
N TYR A 357 -7.53 -8.72 12.94
CA TYR A 357 -6.92 -7.50 12.42
C TYR A 357 -6.27 -7.70 11.04
N ILE A 358 -5.75 -8.91 10.75
CA ILE A 358 -5.22 -9.25 9.42
C ILE A 358 -6.36 -9.38 8.39
N LYS A 359 -7.49 -9.98 8.77
CA LYS A 359 -8.67 -10.04 7.90
C LYS A 359 -9.19 -8.64 7.58
N MET A 360 -9.24 -7.76 8.58
CA MET A 360 -9.60 -6.36 8.40
C MET A 360 -8.66 -5.68 7.40
N PHE A 361 -7.35 -5.90 7.55
CA PHE A 361 -6.37 -5.37 6.63
C PHE A 361 -6.56 -5.86 5.20
N VAL A 362 -6.80 -7.17 5.00
CA VAL A 362 -7.04 -7.74 3.67
C VAL A 362 -8.32 -7.19 3.03
N VAL A 363 -9.38 -7.00 3.81
CA VAL A 363 -10.62 -6.38 3.31
C VAL A 363 -10.38 -4.91 2.96
N ALA A 364 -9.73 -4.15 3.83
CA ALA A 364 -9.43 -2.74 3.57
C ALA A 364 -8.55 -2.56 2.33
N THR A 365 -7.49 -3.36 2.18
CA THR A 365 -6.64 -3.31 0.99
C THR A 365 -7.37 -3.75 -0.27
N GLY A 366 -8.29 -4.70 -0.18
CA GLY A 366 -9.16 -5.08 -1.29
C GLY A 366 -10.06 -3.93 -1.75
N LEU A 367 -10.66 -3.20 -0.80
CA LEU A 367 -11.48 -2.01 -1.09
C LEU A 367 -10.65 -0.88 -1.70
N ILE A 368 -9.45 -0.62 -1.17
CA ILE A 368 -8.52 0.37 -1.74
C ILE A 368 -8.13 -0.02 -3.18
N SER A 369 -7.96 -1.31 -3.45
CA SER A 369 -7.56 -1.83 -4.77
C SER A 369 -8.56 -1.58 -5.89
N ILE A 370 -9.76 -1.12 -5.59
CA ILE A 370 -10.72 -0.68 -6.61
C ILE A 370 -10.22 0.59 -7.30
N MET A 371 -9.54 1.48 -6.57
CA MET A 371 -9.11 2.80 -7.08
C MET A 371 -7.59 2.97 -7.16
N ILE A 372 -6.85 2.32 -6.26
CA ILE A 372 -5.38 2.41 -6.20
C ILE A 372 -4.85 0.99 -6.00
N TYR A 373 -3.65 0.68 -6.45
CA TYR A 373 -3.12 -0.65 -6.17
C TYR A 373 -2.21 -0.70 -4.93
N PRO A 374 -2.67 -1.30 -3.82
CA PRO A 374 -1.96 -1.31 -2.55
C PRO A 374 -0.84 -2.36 -2.46
N LEU A 375 -0.67 -3.20 -3.47
CA LEU A 375 0.47 -4.13 -3.55
C LEU A 375 1.68 -3.55 -4.27
N ALA A 376 1.61 -2.32 -4.77
CA ALA A 376 2.77 -1.67 -5.35
C ALA A 376 3.66 -1.06 -4.27
N GLY A 377 4.96 -1.23 -4.45
CA GLY A 377 5.96 -0.59 -3.60
C GLY A 377 6.49 -1.47 -2.46
N ILE A 378 7.71 -1.14 -2.09
CA ILE A 378 8.55 -1.89 -1.14
C ILE A 378 7.86 -2.10 0.22
N MET A 379 7.23 -1.03 0.73
CA MET A 379 6.59 -1.08 2.06
C MET A 379 5.36 -1.97 2.07
N ASN A 380 4.62 -2.03 0.97
CA ASN A 380 3.47 -2.91 0.84
C ASN A 380 3.90 -4.38 0.87
N TYR A 381 4.93 -4.74 0.10
CA TYR A 381 5.47 -6.10 0.08
C TYR A 381 6.02 -6.51 1.45
N LEU A 382 6.71 -5.58 2.15
CA LEU A 382 7.21 -5.79 3.50
C LEU A 382 6.08 -6.11 4.48
N VAL A 383 5.05 -5.27 4.51
CA VAL A 383 3.90 -5.45 5.43
C VAL A 383 3.16 -6.74 5.13
N TRP A 384 2.85 -7.02 3.87
CA TRP A 384 2.22 -8.28 3.50
C TRP A 384 3.06 -9.50 3.90
N SER A 385 4.38 -9.47 3.69
CA SER A 385 5.29 -10.54 4.10
C SER A 385 5.24 -10.79 5.60
N ILE A 386 5.22 -9.73 6.41
CA ILE A 386 5.08 -9.80 7.87
C ILE A 386 3.74 -10.42 8.26
N LEU A 387 2.65 -9.98 7.64
CA LEU A 387 1.31 -10.45 7.98
C LEU A 387 1.10 -11.93 7.62
N LEU A 388 1.57 -12.36 6.47
CA LEU A 388 1.47 -13.74 6.04
C LEU A 388 2.33 -14.66 6.92
N TYR A 389 3.50 -14.20 7.35
CA TYR A 389 4.30 -14.91 8.36
C TYR A 389 3.53 -15.04 9.68
N ILE A 390 2.87 -13.98 10.15
CA ILE A 390 2.05 -14.06 11.38
C ILE A 390 0.88 -15.05 11.20
N CYS A 391 0.24 -15.06 10.03
CA CYS A 391 -0.79 -16.06 9.72
C CYS A 391 -0.26 -17.48 9.83
N ASP A 392 0.90 -17.78 9.27
CA ASP A 392 1.53 -19.09 9.37
C ASP A 392 1.85 -19.48 10.83
N LEU A 393 2.32 -18.52 11.66
CA LEU A 393 2.54 -18.78 13.08
C LEU A 393 1.27 -19.24 13.79
N HIS A 394 0.13 -18.65 13.46
CA HIS A 394 -1.15 -19.04 14.06
C HIS A 394 -1.66 -20.37 13.53
N ILE A 395 -1.48 -20.67 12.25
CA ILE A 395 -1.87 -21.94 11.62
C ILE A 395 -1.03 -23.09 12.21
N ILE A 396 0.30 -22.93 12.28
CA ILE A 396 1.20 -23.95 12.83
C ILE A 396 0.90 -24.23 14.30
N LYS A 397 0.64 -23.19 15.11
CA LYS A 397 0.27 -23.37 16.52
C LYS A 397 -1.03 -24.14 16.73
N SER A 398 -1.94 -24.09 15.78
CA SER A 398 -3.24 -24.77 15.89
C SER A 398 -3.21 -26.21 15.36
N SER A 399 -2.16 -26.58 14.63
CA SER A 399 -1.94 -27.94 14.12
C SER A 399 -1.07 -28.80 15.05
N LEU A 400 -0.46 -28.17 16.06
CA LEU A 400 0.26 -28.84 17.17
C LEU A 400 -0.68 -29.01 18.37
#